data_2b5aa6f8c108c7392f1c2685ffcef3d7
#
_entry.id   2b5aa6f8c108c7392f1c2685ffcef3d7
#
_cell.length_a   1.000
_cell.length_b   1.000
_cell.length_c   1.000
_cell.angle_alpha   90.00
_cell.angle_beta   90.00
_cell.angle_gamma   90.00
#
_symmetry.space_group_name_H-M   'P 1'
#
loop_
_entity.id
_entity.type
_entity.pdbx_description
1 polymer ?
#
loop_
_entity_poly.entity_id
_entity_poly.type
_entity_poly.pdbx_seq_one_letter_code
_entity_poly.pdbx_strand_id
1 'polypeptide(L)'
;MPETEAAGLNDFMRMVRLLFHFEYLDSRDKLKRNFDLVTAAQEQNEALIALTESQLSPAEFADLSVDFVTDFCSLMADANFSLLTQNEWELAKAEDFMFNLPIEIAWEKFDKELLGTLLRQNPALSQGLTQFSDSALLFKRGNGVAKANGMFIAEKIDMLLEMLLMEPLLAAIGRPKPVIADINEGMPSKREQAEVRVDGTMEEERHDVSTVERRTLRRLLPTPFSILRNFLSNHELQEPTFKEVVILYRMAKPMEGCKPGPGGAGPLVLKSFHDIPMADMEMIFPEVNIQVRFKDMLINVSLAVVALSTFMWTLITGLEWTKEIITLISVLGGKVAQSITALMAAQTRYAGMMAREIQTKSDNSQVGMLMHLMESMEDQECKEMILSYCVLSSNGKSMTLKEIDTKCETLLYKRFGLKVDFDVEGAMIKLLREGLVEQRAGVLYTTTPLNQALQRLDTKWDNLFTYTDDRGAAAGAELIAREETARKVRFQTVEAELAKTLSKTDEERAAVVGKLKEEQDEIAKRIKVLEGAMGSYKWRTG
;
A
#
# COMPACT_ATOMS: atom_id res chain seq x y z
N MET A 1 27.90 -29.04 6.50
CA MET A 1 28.74 -28.06 7.23
C MET A 1 29.24 -28.74 8.49
N PRO A 2 30.51 -28.60 8.88
CA PRO A 2 30.98 -29.03 10.20
C PRO A 2 30.22 -28.29 11.30
N GLU A 3 30.02 -28.90 12.46
CA GLU A 3 29.26 -28.31 13.59
C GLU A 3 29.80 -26.95 14.04
N THR A 4 31.11 -26.76 13.94
CA THR A 4 31.77 -25.48 14.27
C THR A 4 31.40 -24.33 13.31
N GLU A 5 31.25 -24.60 12.03
CA GLU A 5 30.83 -23.60 11.03
C GLU A 5 29.35 -23.26 11.19
N ALA A 6 28.50 -24.25 11.52
CA ALA A 6 27.09 -24.01 11.78
C ALA A 6 26.88 -23.15 13.04
N ALA A 7 27.68 -23.38 14.11
CA ALA A 7 27.66 -22.55 15.30
C ALA A 7 28.09 -21.11 14.98
N GLY A 8 29.20 -20.94 14.24
CA GLY A 8 29.66 -19.59 13.84
C GLY A 8 28.66 -18.84 12.96
N LEU A 9 27.92 -19.54 12.08
CA LEU A 9 26.85 -18.92 11.27
C LEU A 9 25.67 -18.47 12.14
N ASN A 10 25.29 -19.26 13.14
CA ASN A 10 24.25 -18.87 14.09
C ASN A 10 24.63 -17.61 14.89
N ASP A 11 25.88 -17.54 15.35
CA ASP A 11 26.40 -16.36 16.04
C ASP A 11 26.41 -15.15 15.11
N PHE A 12 26.81 -15.30 13.85
CA PHE A 12 26.76 -14.26 12.83
C PHE A 12 25.34 -13.73 12.63
N MET A 13 24.35 -14.64 12.41
CA MET A 13 22.96 -14.24 12.26
C MET A 13 22.43 -13.49 13.47
N ARG A 14 22.82 -13.94 14.68
CA ARG A 14 22.41 -13.29 15.93
C ARG A 14 23.02 -11.89 16.08
N MET A 15 24.29 -11.75 15.79
CA MET A 15 25.00 -10.46 15.89
C MET A 15 24.46 -9.45 14.86
N VAL A 16 24.25 -9.86 13.62
CA VAL A 16 23.61 -9.02 12.60
C VAL A 16 22.27 -8.49 13.09
N ARG A 17 21.38 -9.36 13.57
CA ARG A 17 20.07 -8.94 14.10
C ARG A 17 20.18 -7.96 15.25
N LEU A 18 21.06 -8.21 16.21
CA LEU A 18 21.22 -7.34 17.38
C LEU A 18 21.76 -5.95 16.99
N LEU A 19 22.73 -5.88 16.09
CA LEU A 19 23.30 -4.62 15.62
C LEU A 19 22.29 -3.78 14.84
N PHE A 20 21.51 -4.42 13.96
CA PHE A 20 20.46 -3.72 13.20
C PHE A 20 19.32 -3.28 14.10
N HIS A 21 18.87 -4.14 15.01
CA HIS A 21 17.87 -3.74 15.99
C HIS A 21 18.27 -2.48 16.77
N PHE A 22 19.53 -2.42 17.19
CA PHE A 22 20.06 -1.27 17.89
C PHE A 22 20.15 -0.02 16.99
N GLU A 23 20.54 -0.19 15.72
CA GLU A 23 20.62 0.90 14.75
C GLU A 23 19.26 1.57 14.51
N TYR A 24 18.18 0.77 14.46
CA TYR A 24 16.82 1.29 14.25
C TYR A 24 16.14 1.81 15.52
N LEU A 25 16.72 1.58 16.71
CA LEU A 25 16.10 1.94 17.99
C LEU A 25 15.75 3.42 18.09
N ASP A 26 16.68 4.30 17.75
CA ASP A 26 16.48 5.75 17.84
C ASP A 26 15.42 6.26 16.85
N SER A 27 15.44 5.74 15.61
CA SER A 27 14.45 6.06 14.59
C SER A 27 13.05 5.57 14.99
N ARG A 28 12.98 4.36 15.57
CA ARG A 28 11.76 3.78 16.10
C ARG A 28 11.18 4.62 17.23
N ASP A 29 12.00 4.99 18.20
CA ASP A 29 11.56 5.75 19.37
C ASP A 29 11.13 7.18 18.98
N LYS A 30 11.83 7.80 18.01
CA LYS A 30 11.42 9.09 17.42
C LYS A 30 10.06 8.98 16.75
N LEU A 31 9.90 8.01 15.86
CA LEU A 31 8.67 7.83 15.09
C LEU A 31 7.48 7.51 15.99
N LYS A 32 7.67 6.60 16.96
CA LYS A 32 6.67 6.28 17.97
C LYS A 32 6.26 7.50 18.79
N ARG A 33 7.22 8.27 19.32
CA ARG A 33 6.94 9.48 20.10
C ARG A 33 6.16 10.52 19.29
N ASN A 34 6.54 10.74 18.02
CA ASN A 34 5.82 11.66 17.15
C ASN A 34 4.39 11.19 16.90
N PHE A 35 4.21 9.87 16.69
CA PHE A 35 2.89 9.26 16.54
C PHE A 35 2.03 9.42 17.79
N ASP A 36 2.58 9.11 18.97
CA ASP A 36 1.88 9.23 20.25
C ASP A 36 1.42 10.69 20.50
N LEU A 37 2.23 11.68 20.12
CA LEU A 37 1.86 13.10 20.22
C LEU A 37 0.77 13.48 19.24
N VAL A 38 0.84 13.03 17.99
CA VAL A 38 -0.15 13.35 16.95
C VAL A 38 -1.49 12.67 17.22
N THR A 39 -1.48 11.48 17.85
CA THR A 39 -2.70 10.70 18.16
C THR A 39 -3.18 10.83 19.61
N ALA A 40 -2.51 11.62 20.44
CA ALA A 40 -2.82 11.76 21.89
C ALA A 40 -4.30 12.04 22.18
N ALA A 41 -4.93 12.92 21.39
CA ALA A 41 -6.33 13.27 21.56
C ALA A 41 -7.28 12.09 21.25
N GLN A 42 -6.92 11.22 20.32
CA GLN A 42 -7.69 10.04 19.94
C GLN A 42 -7.60 8.93 21.01
N GLU A 43 -6.43 8.73 21.57
CA GLU A 43 -6.19 7.69 22.60
C GLU A 43 -6.70 8.10 23.99
N GLN A 44 -7.27 9.30 24.12
CA GLN A 44 -7.76 9.86 25.39
C GLN A 44 -6.70 9.88 26.49
N ASN A 45 -5.45 9.99 26.11
CA ASN A 45 -4.33 10.06 27.05
C ASN A 45 -4.22 11.49 27.59
N GLU A 46 -4.85 11.74 28.74
CA GLU A 46 -4.93 13.08 29.36
C GLU A 46 -3.54 13.70 29.62
N ALA A 47 -2.54 12.90 29.97
CA ALA A 47 -1.18 13.38 30.21
C ALA A 47 -0.50 13.87 28.91
N LEU A 48 -0.64 13.11 27.82
CA LEU A 48 -0.13 13.48 26.51
C LEU A 48 -0.89 14.65 25.90
N ILE A 49 -2.22 14.70 26.06
CA ILE A 49 -3.05 15.84 25.63
C ILE A 49 -2.59 17.13 26.33
N ALA A 50 -2.46 17.10 27.66
CA ALA A 50 -2.01 18.25 28.43
C ALA A 50 -0.59 18.71 28.02
N LEU A 51 0.31 17.75 27.73
CA LEU A 51 1.65 18.05 27.26
C LEU A 51 1.63 18.67 25.85
N THR A 52 0.82 18.13 24.96
CA THR A 52 0.68 18.64 23.59
C THR A 52 0.06 20.04 23.57
N GLU A 53 -0.99 20.27 24.34
CA GLU A 53 -1.64 21.59 24.46
C GLU A 53 -0.76 22.65 25.14
N SER A 54 0.10 22.26 26.08
CA SER A 54 0.96 23.19 26.82
C SER A 54 2.27 23.53 26.11
N GLN A 55 2.79 22.65 25.25
CA GLN A 55 4.11 22.77 24.65
C GLN A 55 4.09 23.03 23.15
N LEU A 56 3.01 22.73 22.45
CA LEU A 56 2.93 22.86 20.99
C LEU A 56 1.86 23.90 20.61
N SER A 57 2.27 24.87 19.82
CA SER A 57 1.31 25.73 19.11
C SER A 57 0.62 24.94 17.98
N PRO A 58 -0.56 25.39 17.50
CA PRO A 58 -1.23 24.73 16.37
C PRO A 58 -0.37 24.60 15.11
N ALA A 59 0.52 25.56 14.85
CA ALA A 59 1.44 25.53 13.72
C ALA A 59 2.52 24.45 13.91
N GLU A 60 3.15 24.38 15.09
CA GLU A 60 4.14 23.35 15.42
C GLU A 60 3.53 21.95 15.41
N PHE A 61 2.27 21.80 15.83
CA PHE A 61 1.55 20.53 15.73
C PHE A 61 1.28 20.13 14.28
N ALA A 62 0.96 21.08 13.40
CA ALA A 62 0.79 20.82 11.97
C ALA A 62 2.12 20.39 11.34
N ASP A 63 3.23 21.07 11.65
CA ASP A 63 4.56 20.71 11.17
C ASP A 63 4.99 19.33 11.69
N LEU A 64 4.79 19.04 12.99
CA LEU A 64 5.05 17.72 13.56
C LEU A 64 4.24 16.61 12.87
N SER A 65 3.00 16.91 12.50
CA SER A 65 2.14 15.95 11.78
C SER A 65 2.66 15.67 10.37
N VAL A 66 3.15 16.70 9.67
CA VAL A 66 3.77 16.55 8.33
C VAL A 66 5.08 15.80 8.42
N ASP A 67 5.93 16.12 9.40
CA ASP A 67 7.20 15.44 9.66
C ASP A 67 6.97 13.95 9.96
N PHE A 68 5.99 13.64 10.81
CA PHE A 68 5.61 12.26 11.09
C PHE A 68 5.21 11.51 9.81
N VAL A 69 4.33 12.08 8.98
CA VAL A 69 3.89 11.42 7.75
C VAL A 69 5.05 11.27 6.76
N THR A 70 5.99 12.23 6.72
CA THR A 70 7.20 12.13 5.89
C THR A 70 8.10 10.98 6.34
N ASP A 71 8.40 10.91 7.64
CA ASP A 71 9.18 9.81 8.23
C ASP A 71 8.47 8.45 8.02
N PHE A 72 7.14 8.43 8.12
CA PHE A 72 6.32 7.25 7.86
C PHE A 72 6.37 6.80 6.39
N CYS A 73 6.30 7.73 5.43
CA CYS A 73 6.43 7.41 4.01
C CYS A 73 7.82 6.81 3.70
N SER A 74 8.88 7.32 4.35
CA SER A 74 10.22 6.74 4.24
C SER A 74 10.26 5.32 4.79
N LEU A 75 9.71 5.09 5.99
CA LEU A 75 9.59 3.76 6.58
C LEU A 75 8.85 2.79 5.67
N MET A 76 7.74 3.23 5.05
CA MET A 76 6.97 2.40 4.13
C MET A 76 7.78 2.00 2.88
N ALA A 77 8.57 2.92 2.34
CA ALA A 77 9.47 2.64 1.22
C ALA A 77 10.56 1.64 1.62
N ASP A 78 11.17 1.82 2.80
CA ASP A 78 12.19 0.90 3.35
C ASP A 78 11.60 -0.49 3.64
N ALA A 79 10.31 -0.56 3.98
CA ALA A 79 9.57 -1.82 4.17
C ALA A 79 9.01 -2.41 2.86
N ASN A 80 9.47 -1.95 1.70
CA ASN A 80 9.04 -2.40 0.36
C ASN A 80 7.53 -2.22 0.08
N PHE A 81 6.90 -1.23 0.69
CA PHE A 81 5.56 -0.79 0.30
C PHE A 81 5.64 0.26 -0.81
N SER A 82 4.74 0.18 -1.76
CA SER A 82 4.54 1.18 -2.80
C SER A 82 3.20 1.87 -2.63
N LEU A 83 3.13 3.16 -2.99
CA LEU A 83 1.87 3.89 -3.03
C LEU A 83 0.99 3.39 -4.18
N LEU A 84 -0.32 3.35 -3.93
CA LEU A 84 -1.30 3.00 -4.95
C LEU A 84 -1.35 4.06 -6.05
N THR A 85 -1.26 3.63 -7.30
CA THR A 85 -1.31 4.53 -8.45
C THR A 85 -2.74 4.75 -8.94
N GLN A 86 -2.96 5.85 -9.70
CA GLN A 86 -4.26 6.13 -10.32
C GLN A 86 -4.70 5.01 -11.28
N ASN A 87 -3.78 4.47 -12.06
CA ASN A 87 -4.08 3.38 -12.99
C ASN A 87 -4.57 2.11 -12.25
N GLU A 88 -3.93 1.76 -11.14
CA GLU A 88 -4.34 0.61 -10.32
C GLU A 88 -5.70 0.84 -9.67
N TRP A 89 -5.97 2.07 -9.23
CA TRP A 89 -7.29 2.44 -8.69
C TRP A 89 -8.40 2.34 -9.75
N GLU A 90 -8.16 2.83 -10.97
CA GLU A 90 -9.10 2.71 -12.08
C GLU A 90 -9.33 1.24 -12.47
N LEU A 91 -8.26 0.45 -12.48
CA LEU A 91 -8.33 -1.01 -12.66
C LEU A 91 -9.16 -1.68 -11.56
N ALA A 92 -9.00 -1.25 -10.31
CA ALA A 92 -9.78 -1.76 -9.19
C ALA A 92 -11.28 -1.54 -9.40
N LYS A 93 -11.66 -0.32 -9.82
CA LYS A 93 -13.06 0.06 -10.03
C LYS A 93 -13.69 -0.45 -11.32
N ALA A 94 -12.89 -0.97 -12.26
CA ALA A 94 -13.38 -1.37 -13.58
C ALA A 94 -14.34 -2.55 -13.54
N GLU A 95 -14.21 -3.46 -12.59
CA GLU A 95 -15.00 -4.69 -12.48
C GLU A 95 -15.30 -5.05 -11.02
N ASP A 96 -16.46 -5.62 -10.78
CA ASP A 96 -16.89 -6.17 -9.49
C ASP A 96 -16.40 -7.63 -9.33
N PHE A 97 -16.01 -8.02 -8.11
CA PHE A 97 -15.57 -9.37 -7.82
C PHE A 97 -16.56 -10.13 -6.92
N MET A 98 -16.36 -10.11 -5.60
CA MET A 98 -17.24 -10.86 -4.66
C MET A 98 -18.43 -10.05 -4.18
N PHE A 99 -18.22 -8.77 -3.96
CA PHE A 99 -19.24 -7.86 -3.44
C PHE A 99 -19.60 -6.85 -4.53
N ASN A 100 -20.60 -7.16 -5.31
CA ASN A 100 -21.19 -6.22 -6.27
C ASN A 100 -22.03 -5.18 -5.49
N LEU A 101 -21.37 -4.44 -4.59
CA LEU A 101 -22.00 -3.40 -3.76
C LEU A 101 -21.58 -2.04 -4.29
N PRO A 102 -22.51 -1.19 -4.70
CA PRO A 102 -22.19 0.19 -5.02
C PRO A 102 -21.81 0.93 -3.73
N ILE A 103 -20.52 1.16 -3.58
CA ILE A 103 -19.92 1.86 -2.44
C ILE A 103 -19.57 3.28 -2.89
N GLU A 104 -19.91 4.26 -2.06
CA GLU A 104 -19.53 5.65 -2.25
C GLU A 104 -18.77 6.13 -1.02
N ILE A 105 -17.55 6.61 -1.23
CA ILE A 105 -16.69 7.11 -0.16
C ILE A 105 -17.04 8.57 0.12
N ALA A 106 -17.27 8.91 1.38
CA ALA A 106 -17.61 10.27 1.82
C ALA A 106 -16.32 11.12 1.99
N TRP A 107 -15.71 11.54 0.87
CA TRP A 107 -14.45 12.28 0.84
C TRP A 107 -14.48 13.61 1.61
N GLU A 108 -15.65 14.21 1.82
CA GLU A 108 -15.85 15.44 2.59
C GLU A 108 -15.60 15.29 4.09
N LYS A 109 -15.54 14.05 4.57
CA LYS A 109 -15.24 13.75 5.98
C LYS A 109 -13.75 13.63 6.26
N PHE A 110 -12.92 13.58 5.23
CA PHE A 110 -11.47 13.50 5.36
C PHE A 110 -10.84 14.90 5.37
N ASP A 111 -9.77 15.03 6.13
CA ASP A 111 -8.95 16.24 6.11
C ASP A 111 -8.00 16.19 4.91
N LYS A 112 -8.03 17.26 4.12
CA LYS A 112 -7.20 17.42 2.91
C LYS A 112 -5.98 18.31 3.13
N GLU A 113 -5.89 18.95 4.28
CA GLU A 113 -4.85 19.95 4.52
C GLU A 113 -3.52 19.30 4.83
N LEU A 114 -3.50 18.26 5.68
CA LEU A 114 -2.27 17.55 6.07
C LEU A 114 -1.58 16.92 4.87
N LEU A 115 -2.27 16.01 4.18
CA LEU A 115 -1.69 15.29 3.06
C LEU A 115 -1.46 16.19 1.85
N GLY A 116 -2.34 17.16 1.61
CA GLY A 116 -2.16 18.17 0.57
C GLY A 116 -0.93 19.05 0.81
N THR A 117 -0.56 19.33 2.06
CA THR A 117 0.68 20.05 2.41
C THR A 117 1.90 19.17 2.17
N LEU A 118 1.86 17.91 2.60
CA LEU A 118 2.91 16.92 2.34
C LEU A 118 3.22 16.80 0.83
N LEU A 119 2.18 16.62 0.01
CA LEU A 119 2.34 16.46 -1.45
C LEU A 119 2.88 17.72 -2.13
N ARG A 120 2.54 18.91 -1.62
CA ARG A 120 3.11 20.17 -2.11
C ARG A 120 4.59 20.32 -1.74
N GLN A 121 5.01 19.85 -0.58
CA GLN A 121 6.40 19.86 -0.14
C GLN A 121 7.25 18.80 -0.87
N ASN A 122 6.63 17.69 -1.28
CA ASN A 122 7.29 16.56 -1.95
C ASN A 122 6.66 16.26 -3.32
N PRO A 123 6.92 17.07 -4.37
CA PRO A 123 6.31 16.89 -5.70
C PRO A 123 6.66 15.54 -6.34
N ALA A 124 7.80 14.95 -5.98
CA ALA A 124 8.21 13.63 -6.47
C ALA A 124 7.25 12.51 -6.02
N LEU A 125 6.68 12.61 -4.81
CA LEU A 125 5.67 11.67 -4.33
C LEU A 125 4.33 11.82 -5.05
N SER A 126 4.02 12.99 -5.60
CA SER A 126 2.71 13.26 -6.21
C SER A 126 2.52 12.66 -7.60
N GLN A 127 3.60 12.20 -8.26
CA GLN A 127 3.52 11.68 -9.63
C GLN A 127 2.80 10.33 -9.68
N GLY A 128 1.72 10.27 -10.46
CA GLY A 128 0.97 9.03 -10.68
C GLY A 128 0.07 8.59 -9.52
N LEU A 129 -0.03 9.36 -8.43
CA LEU A 129 -0.92 9.05 -7.32
C LEU A 129 -2.40 9.19 -7.68
N THR A 130 -3.24 8.58 -6.85
CA THR A 130 -4.70 8.67 -6.95
C THR A 130 -5.20 10.09 -6.73
N GLN A 131 -6.35 10.43 -7.34
CA GLN A 131 -6.96 11.76 -7.20
C GLN A 131 -7.32 12.13 -5.75
N PHE A 132 -7.50 11.13 -4.88
CA PHE A 132 -7.83 11.32 -3.47
C PHE A 132 -6.61 11.27 -2.54
N SER A 133 -5.40 11.28 -3.06
CA SER A 133 -4.18 11.20 -2.23
C SER A 133 -3.99 12.39 -1.29
N ASP A 134 -4.71 13.50 -1.53
CA ASP A 134 -4.84 14.60 -0.57
C ASP A 134 -5.65 14.25 0.68
N SER A 135 -6.50 13.23 0.60
CA SER A 135 -7.44 12.80 1.64
C SER A 135 -6.99 11.52 2.35
N ALA A 136 -6.38 10.59 1.62
CA ALA A 136 -5.88 9.33 2.16
C ALA A 136 -4.71 8.80 1.32
N LEU A 137 -3.69 8.24 1.99
CA LEU A 137 -2.60 7.50 1.35
C LEU A 137 -2.84 6.00 1.51
N LEU A 138 -2.75 5.28 0.40
CA LEU A 138 -2.83 3.84 0.34
C LEU A 138 -1.49 3.26 -0.06
N PHE A 139 -0.92 2.46 0.82
CA PHE A 139 0.30 1.70 0.57
C PHE A 139 -0.04 0.24 0.36
N LYS A 140 0.63 -0.40 -0.57
CA LYS A 140 0.43 -1.81 -0.91
C LYS A 140 1.76 -2.55 -0.94
N ARG A 141 1.74 -3.84 -0.57
CA ARG A 141 2.88 -4.73 -0.65
C ARG A 141 2.44 -6.15 -1.01
N GLY A 142 3.21 -6.79 -1.88
CA GLY A 142 2.99 -8.17 -2.29
C GLY A 142 1.72 -8.38 -3.11
N ASN A 143 1.79 -9.34 -4.02
CA ASN A 143 0.68 -9.70 -4.89
C ASN A 143 0.20 -11.12 -4.59
N GLY A 144 -1.08 -11.35 -4.75
CA GLY A 144 -1.72 -12.63 -4.56
C GLY A 144 -2.91 -12.80 -5.49
N VAL A 145 -3.62 -13.90 -5.31
CA VAL A 145 -4.80 -14.23 -6.12
C VAL A 145 -5.91 -14.72 -5.21
N ALA A 146 -7.03 -14.01 -5.19
CA ALA A 146 -8.26 -14.51 -4.59
C ALA A 146 -9.00 -15.39 -5.59
N LYS A 147 -9.47 -16.53 -5.13
CA LYS A 147 -10.30 -17.45 -5.90
C LYS A 147 -11.61 -17.70 -5.17
N ALA A 148 -12.71 -17.62 -5.88
CA ALA A 148 -14.03 -17.92 -5.35
C ALA A 148 -14.73 -18.92 -6.27
N ASN A 149 -15.19 -20.03 -5.69
CA ASN A 149 -15.91 -21.07 -6.41
C ASN A 149 -17.36 -21.11 -5.94
N GLY A 150 -18.30 -21.01 -6.87
CA GLY A 150 -19.73 -21.05 -6.52
C GLY A 150 -20.66 -21.00 -7.72
N MET A 151 -21.95 -21.12 -7.45
CA MET A 151 -22.99 -20.98 -8.48
C MET A 151 -23.32 -19.52 -8.78
N PHE A 152 -23.04 -18.59 -7.85
CA PHE A 152 -23.28 -17.14 -7.99
C PHE A 152 -24.66 -16.77 -8.55
N ILE A 153 -25.73 -17.44 -8.04
CA ILE A 153 -27.10 -17.32 -8.60
C ILE A 153 -27.63 -15.89 -8.44
N ALA A 154 -27.39 -15.27 -7.26
CA ALA A 154 -27.86 -13.91 -7.01
C ALA A 154 -27.18 -12.90 -7.93
N GLU A 155 -25.88 -13.03 -8.11
CA GLU A 155 -25.05 -12.20 -8.98
C GLU A 155 -25.41 -12.37 -10.45
N LYS A 156 -25.72 -13.60 -10.89
CA LYS A 156 -26.22 -13.90 -12.24
C LYS A 156 -27.58 -13.25 -12.50
N ILE A 157 -28.49 -13.25 -11.50
CA ILE A 157 -29.77 -12.55 -11.60
C ILE A 157 -29.56 -11.05 -11.72
N ASP A 158 -28.70 -10.48 -10.89
CA ASP A 158 -28.39 -9.04 -10.93
C ASP A 158 -27.83 -8.64 -12.29
N MET A 159 -26.86 -9.39 -12.80
CA MET A 159 -26.25 -9.16 -14.11
C MET A 159 -27.26 -9.31 -15.25
N LEU A 160 -28.18 -10.29 -15.17
CA LEU A 160 -29.25 -10.48 -16.16
C LEU A 160 -30.21 -9.28 -16.18
N LEU A 161 -30.61 -8.79 -15.00
CA LEU A 161 -31.47 -7.62 -14.87
C LEU A 161 -30.78 -6.35 -15.39
N GLU A 162 -29.50 -6.19 -15.08
CA GLU A 162 -28.69 -5.09 -15.58
C GLU A 162 -28.63 -5.08 -17.10
N MET A 163 -28.27 -6.20 -17.73
CA MET A 163 -28.16 -6.33 -19.18
C MET A 163 -29.48 -6.17 -19.91
N LEU A 164 -30.59 -6.70 -19.35
CA LEU A 164 -31.89 -6.67 -20.02
C LEU A 164 -32.68 -5.38 -19.81
N LEU A 165 -32.48 -4.69 -18.67
CA LEU A 165 -33.30 -3.54 -18.30
C LEU A 165 -32.46 -2.24 -18.24
N MET A 166 -31.33 -2.27 -17.56
CA MET A 166 -30.55 -1.05 -17.32
C MET A 166 -29.76 -0.58 -18.53
N GLU A 167 -29.03 -1.47 -19.18
CA GLU A 167 -28.22 -1.09 -20.35
C GLU A 167 -29.07 -0.48 -21.48
N PRO A 168 -30.21 -1.08 -21.88
CA PRO A 168 -31.09 -0.47 -22.89
C PRO A 168 -31.72 0.83 -22.41
N LEU A 169 -32.07 0.96 -21.12
CA LEU A 169 -32.65 2.18 -20.56
C LEU A 169 -31.63 3.32 -20.54
N LEU A 170 -30.40 3.06 -20.09
CA LEU A 170 -29.32 4.05 -20.10
C LEU A 170 -28.93 4.46 -21.52
N ALA A 171 -28.90 3.51 -22.45
CA ALA A 171 -28.68 3.79 -23.86
C ALA A 171 -29.77 4.69 -24.46
N ALA A 172 -31.05 4.46 -24.10
CA ALA A 172 -32.18 5.27 -24.53
C ALA A 172 -32.13 6.72 -23.95
N ILE A 173 -31.54 6.91 -22.76
CA ILE A 173 -31.37 8.23 -22.12
C ILE A 173 -30.09 8.93 -22.62
N GLY A 174 -29.30 8.29 -23.51
CA GLY A 174 -28.06 8.87 -24.04
C GLY A 174 -26.87 8.83 -23.06
N ARG A 175 -26.93 7.98 -22.04
CA ARG A 175 -25.84 7.71 -21.09
C ARG A 175 -25.47 6.21 -21.15
N PRO A 176 -24.84 5.74 -22.23
CA PRO A 176 -24.36 4.35 -22.26
C PRO A 176 -23.33 4.19 -21.14
N LYS A 177 -23.36 3.04 -20.47
CA LYS A 177 -22.30 2.66 -19.52
C LYS A 177 -20.97 2.71 -20.27
N PRO A 178 -19.90 3.27 -19.71
CA PRO A 178 -18.61 3.24 -20.38
C PRO A 178 -18.29 1.78 -20.71
N VAL A 179 -18.03 1.52 -21.98
CA VAL A 179 -17.53 0.22 -22.41
C VAL A 179 -16.22 0.04 -21.66
N ILE A 180 -16.10 -0.99 -20.86
CA ILE A 180 -14.86 -1.35 -20.19
C ILE A 180 -13.89 -1.58 -21.33
N ALA A 181 -13.02 -0.61 -21.58
CA ALA A 181 -11.94 -0.77 -22.54
C ALA A 181 -11.19 -2.03 -22.12
N ASP A 182 -11.01 -2.95 -23.04
CA ASP A 182 -10.27 -4.18 -22.78
C ASP A 182 -8.89 -3.74 -22.30
N ILE A 183 -8.64 -3.89 -21.00
CA ILE A 183 -7.38 -3.50 -20.35
C ILE A 183 -6.20 -4.23 -20.99
N ASN A 184 -6.49 -5.27 -21.76
CA ASN A 184 -5.53 -6.01 -22.58
C ASN A 184 -5.08 -5.27 -23.86
N GLU A 185 -5.69 -4.17 -24.26
CA GLU A 185 -5.20 -3.40 -25.45
C GLU A 185 -3.92 -2.58 -25.17
N GLY A 186 -3.55 -2.38 -23.91
CA GLY A 186 -2.28 -1.73 -23.52
C GLY A 186 -1.20 -2.68 -22.98
N MET A 187 -1.51 -3.97 -22.83
CA MET A 187 -0.52 -4.97 -22.43
C MET A 187 0.06 -5.68 -23.64
N PRO A 188 1.39 -5.90 -23.70
CA PRO A 188 1.98 -6.71 -24.75
C PRO A 188 1.29 -8.06 -24.79
N SER A 189 0.80 -8.43 -25.98
CA SER A 189 0.04 -9.68 -26.14
C SER A 189 0.92 -10.86 -25.73
N LYS A 190 0.31 -11.97 -25.26
CA LYS A 190 1.01 -13.23 -24.98
C LYS A 190 1.94 -13.69 -26.13
N ARG A 191 1.73 -13.20 -27.36
CA ARG A 191 2.59 -13.44 -28.51
C ARG A 191 3.89 -12.63 -28.48
N GLU A 192 3.85 -11.37 -28.05
CA GLU A 192 5.07 -10.55 -27.90
C GLU A 192 5.92 -10.99 -26.71
N GLN A 193 5.30 -11.51 -25.65
CA GLN A 193 6.02 -12.14 -24.52
C GLN A 193 6.62 -13.50 -24.89
N ALA A 194 6.09 -14.18 -25.90
CA ALA A 194 6.63 -15.47 -26.37
C ALA A 194 7.78 -15.30 -27.39
N GLU A 195 7.90 -14.16 -28.06
CA GLU A 195 8.98 -13.91 -29.03
C GLU A 195 10.28 -13.38 -28.41
N VAL A 196 10.30 -12.97 -27.14
CA VAL A 196 11.52 -12.65 -26.36
C VAL A 196 12.15 -13.91 -25.73
N ARG A 197 11.67 -15.10 -26.08
CA ARG A 197 12.29 -16.38 -25.72
C ARG A 197 13.40 -16.76 -26.71
N VAL A 198 14.50 -16.04 -26.68
CA VAL A 198 15.76 -16.53 -27.25
C VAL A 198 16.81 -16.52 -26.17
N ASP A 199 17.32 -17.73 -25.91
CA ASP A 199 18.32 -18.16 -24.95
C ASP A 199 17.82 -18.47 -23.52
N GLY A 200 17.54 -19.73 -23.29
CA GLY A 200 17.74 -20.64 -22.15
C GLY A 200 17.80 -20.16 -20.70
N THR A 201 17.64 -18.89 -20.43
CA THR A 201 17.46 -18.30 -19.10
C THR A 201 15.97 -18.07 -18.90
N MET A 202 15.38 -18.73 -17.90
CA MET A 202 14.05 -18.40 -17.41
C MET A 202 14.05 -16.93 -16.98
N GLU A 203 13.60 -16.01 -17.84
CA GLU A 203 13.12 -14.72 -17.39
C GLU A 203 11.85 -15.01 -16.59
N GLU A 204 11.99 -14.99 -15.28
CA GLU A 204 10.88 -15.14 -14.35
C GLU A 204 9.89 -14.03 -14.61
N GLU A 205 8.65 -14.42 -14.93
CA GLU A 205 7.50 -13.53 -14.91
C GLU A 205 7.43 -12.89 -13.51
N ARG A 206 7.84 -11.64 -13.41
CA ARG A 206 7.48 -10.81 -12.25
C ARG A 206 5.97 -10.92 -12.11
N HIS A 207 5.49 -11.43 -10.98
CA HIS A 207 4.07 -11.42 -10.66
C HIS A 207 3.66 -9.98 -10.31
N ASP A 208 3.72 -9.12 -11.30
CA ASP A 208 3.06 -7.84 -11.23
C ASP A 208 1.54 -8.07 -11.21
N VAL A 209 0.78 -7.25 -10.52
CA VAL A 209 -0.71 -7.31 -10.49
C VAL A 209 -1.28 -7.36 -11.91
N SER A 210 -0.58 -6.75 -12.86
CA SER A 210 -0.91 -6.75 -14.28
C SER A 210 -0.85 -8.13 -14.95
N THR A 211 -0.15 -9.12 -14.37
CA THR A 211 -0.01 -10.47 -14.96
C THR A 211 -1.06 -11.47 -14.49
N VAL A 212 -1.81 -11.15 -13.44
CA VAL A 212 -2.89 -12.01 -12.93
C VAL A 212 -4.14 -11.82 -13.80
N GLU A 213 -4.54 -12.88 -14.49
CA GLU A 213 -5.76 -12.86 -15.30
C GLU A 213 -7.00 -12.71 -14.41
N ARG A 214 -7.73 -11.62 -14.60
CA ARG A 214 -9.00 -11.35 -13.94
C ARG A 214 -10.10 -12.23 -14.55
N ARG A 215 -10.79 -13.01 -13.73
CA ARG A 215 -11.91 -13.86 -14.15
C ARG A 215 -13.16 -13.48 -13.37
N THR A 216 -13.85 -12.45 -13.84
CA THR A 216 -15.12 -12.00 -13.29
C THR A 216 -16.29 -12.73 -13.93
N LEU A 217 -17.45 -12.73 -13.26
CA LEU A 217 -18.66 -13.34 -13.79
C LEU A 217 -19.08 -12.74 -15.13
N ARG A 218 -18.85 -11.42 -15.31
CA ARG A 218 -19.17 -10.68 -16.55
C ARG A 218 -18.31 -11.11 -17.73
N ARG A 219 -17.03 -11.42 -17.50
CA ARG A 219 -16.13 -11.95 -18.54
C ARG A 219 -16.46 -13.40 -18.91
N LEU A 220 -16.86 -14.20 -17.92
CA LEU A 220 -17.24 -15.60 -18.16
C LEU A 220 -18.59 -15.73 -18.86
N LEU A 221 -19.52 -14.81 -18.60
CA LEU A 221 -20.91 -14.84 -19.09
C LEU A 221 -21.27 -13.51 -19.78
N PRO A 222 -20.71 -13.19 -20.95
CA PRO A 222 -20.82 -11.86 -21.57
C PRO A 222 -22.22 -11.57 -22.16
N THR A 223 -23.11 -12.56 -22.28
CA THR A 223 -24.42 -12.38 -22.89
C THR A 223 -25.54 -12.91 -22.00
N PRO A 224 -26.75 -12.31 -22.06
CA PRO A 224 -27.93 -12.84 -21.31
C PRO A 224 -28.23 -14.31 -21.57
N PHE A 225 -27.99 -14.75 -22.80
CA PHE A 225 -28.19 -16.15 -23.17
C PHE A 225 -27.15 -17.08 -22.50
N SER A 226 -25.89 -16.64 -22.38
CA SER A 226 -24.85 -17.41 -21.68
C SER A 226 -25.17 -17.55 -20.19
N ILE A 227 -25.75 -16.51 -19.58
CA ILE A 227 -26.20 -16.54 -18.18
C ILE A 227 -27.32 -17.56 -17.99
N LEU A 228 -28.33 -17.50 -18.82
CA LEU A 228 -29.46 -18.45 -18.76
C LEU A 228 -29.03 -19.91 -18.97
N ARG A 229 -28.16 -20.15 -19.94
CA ARG A 229 -27.61 -21.48 -20.21
C ARG A 229 -26.78 -22.04 -19.05
N ASN A 230 -26.01 -21.20 -18.38
CA ASN A 230 -25.13 -21.59 -17.30
C ASN A 230 -25.66 -21.16 -15.92
N PHE A 231 -26.97 -21.00 -15.77
CA PHE A 231 -27.56 -20.44 -14.55
C PHE A 231 -27.23 -21.23 -13.29
N LEU A 232 -27.28 -22.57 -13.36
CA LEU A 232 -26.99 -23.47 -12.25
C LEU A 232 -25.54 -24.03 -12.26
N SER A 233 -24.70 -23.61 -13.20
CA SER A 233 -23.32 -24.08 -13.25
C SER A 233 -22.41 -23.36 -12.24
N ASN A 234 -21.44 -24.10 -11.70
CA ASN A 234 -20.38 -23.55 -10.88
C ASN A 234 -19.37 -22.82 -11.75
N HIS A 235 -18.89 -21.69 -11.26
CA HIS A 235 -17.82 -20.90 -11.87
C HIS A 235 -16.72 -20.64 -10.86
N GLU A 236 -15.48 -20.63 -11.33
CA GLU A 236 -14.32 -20.18 -10.58
C GLU A 236 -14.00 -18.74 -10.99
N LEU A 237 -14.19 -17.83 -10.05
CA LEU A 237 -13.80 -16.44 -10.20
C LEU A 237 -12.38 -16.27 -9.69
N GLN A 238 -11.63 -15.36 -10.30
CA GLN A 238 -10.26 -15.05 -9.93
C GLN A 238 -10.05 -13.55 -9.98
N GLU A 239 -9.46 -13.02 -8.92
CA GLU A 239 -9.15 -11.59 -8.77
C GLU A 239 -7.73 -11.43 -8.21
N PRO A 240 -6.93 -10.50 -8.74
CA PRO A 240 -5.66 -10.12 -8.11
C PRO A 240 -5.92 -9.50 -6.74
N THR A 241 -5.05 -9.83 -5.79
CA THR A 241 -5.10 -9.29 -4.42
C THR A 241 -3.78 -8.64 -4.07
N PHE A 242 -3.84 -7.64 -3.20
CA PHE A 242 -2.69 -7.16 -2.48
C PHE A 242 -2.56 -7.94 -1.17
N LYS A 243 -1.36 -8.46 -0.91
CA LYS A 243 -1.09 -9.23 0.31
C LYS A 243 -1.22 -8.39 1.55
N GLU A 244 -0.71 -7.17 1.50
CA GLU A 244 -0.82 -6.20 2.57
C GLU A 244 -1.19 -4.84 1.99
N VAL A 245 -2.15 -4.19 2.64
CA VAL A 245 -2.59 -2.83 2.32
C VAL A 245 -2.61 -2.02 3.61
N VAL A 246 -1.98 -0.86 3.58
CA VAL A 246 -1.96 0.08 4.70
C VAL A 246 -2.62 1.37 4.27
N ILE A 247 -3.57 1.86 5.07
CA ILE A 247 -4.23 3.13 4.85
C ILE A 247 -3.84 4.13 5.94
N LEU A 248 -3.42 5.31 5.52
CA LEU A 248 -3.18 6.48 6.38
C LEU A 248 -4.11 7.61 5.95
N TYR A 249 -4.88 8.14 6.90
CA TYR A 249 -5.76 9.29 6.67
C TYR A 249 -5.99 10.07 7.96
N ARG A 250 -6.44 11.32 7.83
CA ARG A 250 -6.89 12.14 8.96
C ARG A 250 -8.35 12.51 8.75
N MET A 251 -9.15 12.45 9.81
CA MET A 251 -10.54 12.88 9.76
C MET A 251 -10.62 14.40 9.84
N ALA A 252 -11.58 15.01 9.12
CA ALA A 252 -11.80 16.46 9.17
C ALA A 252 -12.38 16.93 10.52
N LYS A 253 -13.05 16.03 11.25
CA LYS A 253 -13.67 16.33 12.55
C LYS A 253 -13.23 15.29 13.58
N PRO A 254 -13.12 15.67 14.86
CA PRO A 254 -12.89 14.71 15.92
C PRO A 254 -14.03 13.69 15.98
N MET A 255 -13.72 12.46 16.39
CA MET A 255 -14.73 11.41 16.62
C MET A 255 -15.62 11.81 17.82
N GLU A 256 -16.87 11.33 17.81
CA GLU A 256 -17.79 11.56 18.93
C GLU A 256 -17.17 11.04 20.24
N GLY A 257 -17.10 11.91 21.24
CA GLY A 257 -16.51 11.61 22.55
C GLY A 257 -14.99 11.82 22.65
N CYS A 258 -14.28 12.16 21.58
CA CYS A 258 -12.87 12.51 21.61
C CYS A 258 -12.67 14.02 21.61
N LYS A 259 -11.64 14.51 22.32
CA LYS A 259 -11.22 15.91 22.24
C LYS A 259 -10.59 16.17 20.87
N PRO A 260 -10.81 17.36 20.28
CA PRO A 260 -10.06 17.75 19.09
C PRO A 260 -8.57 17.93 19.43
N GLY A 261 -7.70 17.60 18.48
CA GLY A 261 -6.30 17.96 18.60
C GLY A 261 -6.06 19.47 18.51
N PRO A 262 -4.82 19.94 18.73
CA PRO A 262 -4.46 21.34 18.58
C PRO A 262 -4.92 21.91 17.23
N GLY A 263 -5.53 23.09 17.23
CA GLY A 263 -6.11 23.68 16.02
C GLY A 263 -7.41 23.06 15.53
N GLY A 264 -8.05 22.17 16.31
CA GLY A 264 -9.28 21.49 15.92
C GLY A 264 -9.07 20.27 15.02
N ALA A 265 -7.83 19.82 14.88
CA ALA A 265 -7.46 18.67 14.04
C ALA A 265 -8.21 17.40 14.47
N GLY A 266 -8.70 16.66 13.49
CA GLY A 266 -9.26 15.34 13.70
C GLY A 266 -8.17 14.28 13.92
N PRO A 267 -8.56 13.04 14.28
CA PRO A 267 -7.63 11.97 14.55
C PRO A 267 -6.90 11.51 13.28
N LEU A 268 -5.60 11.26 13.41
CA LEU A 268 -4.82 10.53 12.42
C LEU A 268 -5.06 9.03 12.61
N VAL A 269 -5.38 8.33 11.54
CA VAL A 269 -5.71 6.91 11.57
C VAL A 269 -4.77 6.13 10.68
N LEU A 270 -4.21 5.07 11.24
CA LEU A 270 -3.35 4.10 10.57
C LEU A 270 -3.93 2.71 10.76
N LYS A 271 -4.20 2.00 9.65
CA LYS A 271 -4.73 0.63 9.66
C LYS A 271 -4.07 -0.22 8.61
N SER A 272 -3.88 -1.50 8.91
CA SER A 272 -3.44 -2.50 7.94
C SER A 272 -4.49 -3.56 7.69
N PHE A 273 -4.45 -4.09 6.50
CA PHE A 273 -5.32 -5.16 6.03
C PHE A 273 -4.50 -6.16 5.23
N HIS A 274 -4.92 -7.41 5.23
CA HIS A 274 -4.29 -8.47 4.45
C HIS A 274 -5.23 -9.06 3.40
N ASP A 275 -4.66 -9.60 2.33
CA ASP A 275 -5.36 -10.31 1.25
C ASP A 275 -6.59 -9.55 0.71
N ILE A 276 -6.41 -8.25 0.42
CA ILE A 276 -7.48 -7.41 -0.12
C ILE A 276 -7.60 -7.61 -1.62
N PRO A 277 -8.75 -8.12 -2.14
CA PRO A 277 -9.00 -8.16 -3.58
C PRO A 277 -8.99 -6.74 -4.16
N MET A 278 -8.40 -6.60 -5.32
CA MET A 278 -8.24 -5.30 -5.95
C MET A 278 -9.60 -4.62 -6.20
N ALA A 279 -10.61 -5.38 -6.65
CA ALA A 279 -11.95 -4.87 -6.90
C ALA A 279 -12.69 -4.40 -5.63
N ASP A 280 -12.31 -4.91 -4.45
CA ASP A 280 -12.98 -4.61 -3.18
C ASP A 280 -12.21 -3.56 -2.34
N MET A 281 -11.24 -2.85 -2.92
CA MET A 281 -10.41 -1.87 -2.18
C MET A 281 -11.20 -0.71 -1.57
N GLU A 282 -12.36 -0.36 -2.14
CA GLU A 282 -13.19 0.71 -1.58
C GLU A 282 -13.71 0.38 -0.17
N MET A 283 -13.79 -0.91 0.18
CA MET A 283 -14.31 -1.35 1.48
C MET A 283 -13.41 -0.99 2.66
N ILE A 284 -12.10 -0.78 2.44
CA ILE A 284 -11.16 -0.46 3.54
C ILE A 284 -11.31 0.97 4.08
N PHE A 285 -12.01 1.85 3.36
CA PHE A 285 -12.27 3.21 3.83
C PHE A 285 -13.33 3.22 4.95
N PRO A 286 -13.16 4.07 5.99
CA PRO A 286 -14.05 4.04 7.16
C PRO A 286 -15.42 4.67 6.90
N GLU A 287 -15.46 5.68 6.05
CA GLU A 287 -16.66 6.51 5.82
C GLU A 287 -17.25 6.20 4.44
N VAL A 288 -17.87 5.01 4.36
CA VAL A 288 -18.50 4.55 3.13
C VAL A 288 -20.03 4.53 3.26
N ASN A 289 -20.69 5.03 2.23
CA ASN A 289 -22.12 4.92 2.05
C ASN A 289 -22.43 3.75 1.12
N ILE A 290 -23.09 2.73 1.65
CA ILE A 290 -23.52 1.58 0.86
C ILE A 290 -24.82 1.94 0.18
N GLN A 291 -24.80 1.98 -1.15
CA GLN A 291 -26.02 2.17 -1.94
C GLN A 291 -26.78 0.86 -2.08
N VAL A 292 -28.08 0.96 -2.23
CA VAL A 292 -28.94 -0.21 -2.43
C VAL A 292 -28.73 -0.77 -3.83
N ARG A 293 -28.62 -2.07 -3.96
CA ARG A 293 -28.52 -2.74 -5.27
C ARG A 293 -29.70 -2.40 -6.16
N PHE A 294 -29.41 -2.22 -7.44
CA PHE A 294 -30.44 -1.86 -8.43
C PHE A 294 -31.62 -2.82 -8.44
N LYS A 295 -31.40 -4.15 -8.29
CA LYS A 295 -32.49 -5.12 -8.24
C LYS A 295 -33.45 -4.87 -7.08
N ASP A 296 -32.90 -4.58 -5.88
CA ASP A 296 -33.71 -4.34 -4.68
C ASP A 296 -34.51 -3.05 -4.83
N MET A 297 -33.92 -2.03 -5.45
CA MET A 297 -34.59 -0.80 -5.83
C MET A 297 -35.69 -1.07 -6.89
N LEU A 298 -35.39 -1.83 -7.94
CA LEU A 298 -36.33 -2.13 -9.01
C LEU A 298 -37.57 -2.90 -8.51
N ILE A 299 -37.35 -3.92 -7.67
CA ILE A 299 -38.45 -4.70 -7.07
C ILE A 299 -39.33 -3.79 -6.25
N ASN A 300 -38.78 -2.92 -5.42
CA ASN A 300 -39.54 -2.04 -4.57
C ASN A 300 -40.25 -0.92 -5.36
N VAL A 301 -39.58 -0.35 -6.37
CA VAL A 301 -40.17 0.67 -7.25
C VAL A 301 -41.29 0.02 -8.10
N SER A 302 -41.12 -1.18 -8.63
CA SER A 302 -42.17 -1.87 -9.40
C SER A 302 -43.38 -2.16 -8.54
N LEU A 303 -43.22 -2.59 -7.30
CA LEU A 303 -44.31 -2.77 -6.34
C LEU A 303 -45.04 -1.44 -6.04
N ALA A 304 -44.30 -0.33 -5.87
CA ALA A 304 -44.86 0.99 -5.66
C ALA A 304 -45.64 1.48 -6.89
N VAL A 305 -45.13 1.24 -8.11
CA VAL A 305 -45.81 1.61 -9.36
C VAL A 305 -47.09 0.82 -9.55
N VAL A 306 -47.04 -0.50 -9.30
CA VAL A 306 -48.25 -1.36 -9.35
C VAL A 306 -49.28 -0.87 -8.34
N ALA A 307 -48.86 -0.56 -7.13
CA ALA A 307 -49.73 -0.02 -6.10
C ALA A 307 -50.33 1.33 -6.49
N LEU A 308 -49.52 2.25 -7.04
CA LEU A 308 -50.00 3.55 -7.51
C LEU A 308 -50.95 3.43 -8.72
N SER A 309 -50.66 2.55 -9.64
CA SER A 309 -51.52 2.31 -10.80
C SER A 309 -52.88 1.70 -10.41
N THR A 310 -52.90 0.78 -9.47
CA THR A 310 -54.16 0.25 -8.90
C THR A 310 -54.95 1.34 -8.18
N PHE A 311 -54.30 2.19 -7.45
CA PHE A 311 -54.94 3.36 -6.79
C PHE A 311 -55.54 4.33 -7.84
N MET A 312 -54.76 4.73 -8.85
CA MET A 312 -55.24 5.60 -9.93
C MET A 312 -56.41 4.97 -10.70
N TRP A 313 -56.36 3.67 -10.97
CA TRP A 313 -57.46 2.93 -11.62
C TRP A 313 -58.74 2.98 -10.77
N THR A 314 -58.62 2.82 -9.46
CA THR A 314 -59.73 2.90 -8.51
C THR A 314 -60.36 4.29 -8.48
N LEU A 315 -59.55 5.36 -8.55
CA LEU A 315 -60.05 6.75 -8.64
C LEU A 315 -60.77 7.03 -9.96
N ILE A 316 -60.25 6.49 -11.09
CA ILE A 316 -60.85 6.72 -12.41
C ILE A 316 -62.17 5.96 -12.57
N THR A 317 -62.32 4.80 -11.95
CA THR A 317 -63.54 3.96 -12.04
C THR A 317 -64.69 4.52 -11.18
N GLY A 318 -64.54 5.66 -10.51
CA GLY A 318 -65.62 6.40 -9.85
C GLY A 318 -66.20 5.71 -8.60
N LEU A 319 -65.40 4.90 -7.92
CA LEU A 319 -65.83 4.33 -6.64
C LEU A 319 -66.03 5.45 -5.62
N GLU A 320 -67.21 5.47 -4.99
CA GLU A 320 -67.51 6.39 -3.90
C GLU A 320 -66.50 6.20 -2.75
N TRP A 321 -66.21 7.29 -2.01
CA TRP A 321 -65.31 7.26 -0.84
C TRP A 321 -65.89 6.37 0.28
N THR A 322 -65.84 5.09 0.06
CA THR A 322 -66.34 4.06 0.96
C THR A 322 -65.21 3.53 1.83
N LYS A 323 -65.54 2.72 2.84
CA LYS A 323 -64.59 2.05 3.71
C LYS A 323 -63.54 1.26 2.91
N GLU A 324 -63.86 0.86 1.68
CA GLU A 324 -62.99 0.10 0.75
C GLU A 324 -61.79 0.93 0.26
N ILE A 325 -61.98 2.24 -0.03
CA ILE A 325 -60.89 3.17 -0.43
C ILE A 325 -59.94 3.40 0.73
N ILE A 326 -60.48 3.54 1.95
CA ILE A 326 -59.65 3.73 3.16
C ILE A 326 -58.80 2.45 3.39
N THR A 327 -59.39 1.29 3.22
CA THR A 327 -58.67 0.00 3.34
C THR A 327 -57.58 -0.13 2.27
N LEU A 328 -57.89 0.27 1.03
CA LEU A 328 -56.93 0.26 -0.07
C LEU A 328 -55.74 1.20 0.19
N ILE A 329 -56.01 2.42 0.65
CA ILE A 329 -54.96 3.41 1.04
C ILE A 329 -54.10 2.88 2.19
N SER A 330 -54.72 2.22 3.17
CA SER A 330 -54.01 1.61 4.30
C SER A 330 -53.10 0.47 3.84
N VAL A 331 -53.56 -0.40 2.95
CA VAL A 331 -52.78 -1.51 2.34
C VAL A 331 -51.65 -0.92 1.51
N LEU A 332 -51.90 0.11 0.71
CA LEU A 332 -50.87 0.78 -0.10
C LEU A 332 -49.81 1.43 0.77
N GLY A 333 -50.22 2.22 1.79
CA GLY A 333 -49.31 2.82 2.75
C GLY A 333 -48.47 1.76 3.49
N GLY A 334 -49.12 0.66 3.87
CA GLY A 334 -48.44 -0.48 4.47
C GLY A 334 -47.38 -1.11 3.56
N LYS A 335 -47.68 -1.25 2.26
CA LYS A 335 -46.74 -1.79 1.25
C LYS A 335 -45.55 -0.84 1.01
N VAL A 336 -45.80 0.45 0.91
CA VAL A 336 -44.72 1.45 0.78
C VAL A 336 -43.83 1.44 2.02
N ALA A 337 -44.42 1.44 3.23
CA ALA A 337 -43.67 1.33 4.47
C ALA A 337 -42.84 0.02 4.53
N GLN A 338 -43.44 -1.10 4.13
CA GLN A 338 -42.74 -2.40 4.04
C GLN A 338 -41.58 -2.37 3.04
N SER A 339 -41.74 -1.69 1.90
CA SER A 339 -40.68 -1.54 0.90
C SER A 339 -39.52 -0.71 1.45
N ILE A 340 -39.81 0.40 2.12
CA ILE A 340 -38.77 1.25 2.75
C ILE A 340 -38.02 0.48 3.83
N THR A 341 -38.73 -0.24 4.70
CA THR A 341 -38.10 -1.04 5.74
C THR A 341 -37.28 -2.20 5.18
N ALA A 342 -37.70 -2.81 4.07
CA ALA A 342 -36.96 -3.85 3.37
C ALA A 342 -35.67 -3.31 2.74
N LEU A 343 -35.68 -2.10 2.17
CA LEU A 343 -34.49 -1.43 1.64
C LEU A 343 -33.50 -1.10 2.77
N MET A 344 -33.97 -0.53 3.89
CA MET A 344 -33.13 -0.26 5.04
C MET A 344 -32.53 -1.55 5.64
N ALA A 345 -33.31 -2.62 5.73
CA ALA A 345 -32.85 -3.92 6.19
C ALA A 345 -31.80 -4.54 5.25
N ALA A 346 -31.97 -4.38 3.94
CA ALA A 346 -30.98 -4.80 2.95
C ALA A 346 -29.67 -4.04 3.11
N GLN A 347 -29.76 -2.71 3.23
CA GLN A 347 -28.58 -1.84 3.45
C GLN A 347 -27.84 -2.23 4.74
N THR A 348 -28.57 -2.41 5.86
CA THR A 348 -27.98 -2.83 7.14
C THR A 348 -27.30 -4.20 7.03
N ARG A 349 -27.91 -5.14 6.30
CA ARG A 349 -27.32 -6.47 6.08
C ARG A 349 -26.04 -6.40 5.25
N TYR A 350 -26.01 -5.58 4.20
CA TYR A 350 -24.81 -5.38 3.40
C TYR A 350 -23.71 -4.71 4.21
N ALA A 351 -24.03 -3.69 5.01
CA ALA A 351 -23.08 -3.08 5.93
C ALA A 351 -22.50 -4.10 6.93
N GLY A 352 -23.35 -4.97 7.46
CA GLY A 352 -22.90 -6.04 8.37
C GLY A 352 -21.99 -7.07 7.72
N MET A 353 -22.27 -7.47 6.47
CA MET A 353 -21.39 -8.39 5.72
C MET A 353 -20.04 -7.73 5.41
N MET A 354 -20.04 -6.48 4.96
CA MET A 354 -18.83 -5.73 4.69
C MET A 354 -17.98 -5.53 5.95
N ALA A 355 -18.61 -5.11 7.06
CA ALA A 355 -17.93 -4.93 8.33
C ALA A 355 -17.27 -6.23 8.82
N ARG A 356 -17.96 -7.36 8.65
CA ARG A 356 -17.42 -8.69 9.01
C ARG A 356 -16.22 -9.06 8.14
N GLU A 357 -16.29 -8.82 6.84
CA GLU A 357 -15.19 -9.10 5.92
C GLU A 357 -13.97 -8.22 6.23
N ILE A 358 -14.18 -6.92 6.44
CA ILE A 358 -13.11 -6.00 6.84
C ILE A 358 -12.49 -6.44 8.17
N GLN A 359 -13.31 -6.86 9.14
CA GLN A 359 -12.82 -7.31 10.44
C GLN A 359 -11.96 -8.57 10.32
N THR A 360 -12.31 -9.50 9.44
CA THR A 360 -11.51 -10.72 9.21
C THR A 360 -10.17 -10.43 8.52
N LYS A 361 -10.10 -9.36 7.73
CA LYS A 361 -8.92 -8.94 6.97
C LYS A 361 -8.11 -7.84 7.65
N SER A 362 -8.60 -7.28 8.75
CA SER A 362 -7.88 -6.25 9.51
C SER A 362 -6.85 -6.91 10.43
N ASP A 363 -5.58 -6.52 10.29
CA ASP A 363 -4.49 -7.03 11.12
C ASP A 363 -4.23 -6.12 12.32
N ASN A 364 -3.62 -4.98 12.05
CA ASN A 364 -3.14 -4.07 13.06
C ASN A 364 -3.67 -2.65 12.84
N SER A 365 -3.72 -1.87 13.90
CA SER A 365 -4.11 -0.46 13.84
C SER A 365 -3.25 0.40 14.75
N GLN A 366 -3.14 1.68 14.41
CA GLN A 366 -2.47 2.70 15.22
C GLN A 366 -1.04 2.31 15.60
N VAL A 367 -0.65 2.48 16.87
CA VAL A 367 0.69 2.15 17.38
C VAL A 367 1.07 0.69 17.08
N GLY A 368 0.12 -0.24 17.21
CA GLY A 368 0.36 -1.65 16.92
C GLY A 368 0.79 -1.88 15.48
N MET A 369 0.16 -1.16 14.53
CA MET A 369 0.54 -1.19 13.13
C MET A 369 1.94 -0.62 12.91
N LEU A 370 2.23 0.55 13.50
CA LEU A 370 3.55 1.18 13.38
C LEU A 370 4.66 0.26 13.87
N MET A 371 4.48 -0.34 15.05
CA MET A 371 5.46 -1.27 15.63
C MET A 371 5.64 -2.52 14.77
N HIS A 372 4.54 -3.08 14.27
CA HIS A 372 4.58 -4.25 13.38
C HIS A 372 5.34 -3.96 12.07
N LEU A 373 5.11 -2.79 11.47
CA LEU A 373 5.85 -2.37 10.27
C LEU A 373 7.35 -2.29 10.52
N MET A 374 7.74 -1.65 11.61
CA MET A 374 9.15 -1.47 11.95
C MET A 374 9.84 -2.81 12.21
N GLU A 375 9.18 -3.70 12.96
CA GLU A 375 9.68 -5.05 13.21
C GLU A 375 9.77 -5.87 11.90
N SER A 376 8.75 -5.77 11.05
CA SER A 376 8.71 -6.47 9.75
C SER A 376 9.81 -5.98 8.81
N MET A 377 10.05 -4.67 8.75
CA MET A 377 11.14 -4.07 7.96
C MET A 377 12.51 -4.55 8.47
N GLU A 378 12.75 -4.42 9.77
CA GLU A 378 14.01 -4.86 10.41
C GLU A 378 14.30 -6.34 10.13
N ASP A 379 13.29 -7.20 10.31
CA ASP A 379 13.43 -8.66 10.09
C ASP A 379 13.66 -8.98 8.60
N GLN A 380 13.00 -8.28 7.68
CA GLN A 380 13.20 -8.44 6.24
C GLN A 380 14.62 -8.05 5.83
N GLU A 381 15.09 -6.87 6.22
CA GLU A 381 16.44 -6.41 5.91
C GLU A 381 17.53 -7.33 6.47
N CYS A 382 17.35 -7.79 7.72
CA CYS A 382 18.27 -8.77 8.30
C CYS A 382 18.30 -10.08 7.50
N LYS A 383 17.14 -10.58 7.05
CA LYS A 383 17.05 -11.80 6.24
C LYS A 383 17.72 -11.63 4.89
N GLU A 384 17.51 -10.49 4.23
CA GLU A 384 18.12 -10.18 2.93
C GLU A 384 19.65 -10.14 3.03
N MET A 385 20.17 -9.47 4.04
CA MET A 385 21.60 -9.41 4.30
C MET A 385 22.20 -10.78 4.60
N ILE A 386 21.59 -11.54 5.51
CA ILE A 386 22.06 -12.86 5.91
C ILE A 386 22.04 -13.81 4.71
N LEU A 387 20.97 -13.81 3.92
CA LEU A 387 20.83 -14.65 2.74
C LEU A 387 21.87 -14.31 1.68
N SER A 388 22.04 -13.03 1.35
CA SER A 388 23.04 -12.53 0.40
C SER A 388 24.45 -12.93 0.81
N TYR A 389 24.80 -12.73 2.09
CA TYR A 389 26.09 -13.15 2.64
C TYR A 389 26.30 -14.67 2.53
N CYS A 390 25.30 -15.47 2.91
CA CYS A 390 25.38 -16.93 2.86
C CYS A 390 25.52 -17.45 1.42
N VAL A 391 24.76 -16.91 0.47
CA VAL A 391 24.84 -17.29 -0.95
C VAL A 391 26.21 -16.95 -1.52
N LEU A 392 26.73 -15.76 -1.23
CA LEU A 392 28.03 -15.34 -1.69
C LEU A 392 29.17 -16.16 -1.05
N SER A 393 29.07 -16.44 0.26
CA SER A 393 30.02 -17.26 1.02
C SER A 393 30.05 -18.71 0.53
N SER A 394 28.90 -19.31 0.28
CA SER A 394 28.77 -20.68 -0.18
C SER A 394 29.36 -20.92 -1.58
N ASN A 395 29.40 -19.88 -2.42
CA ASN A 395 29.95 -19.96 -3.76
C ASN A 395 31.49 -19.95 -3.77
N GLY A 396 32.12 -19.36 -2.77
CA GLY A 396 33.60 -19.27 -2.66
C GLY A 396 34.29 -18.47 -3.77
N LYS A 397 33.52 -17.83 -4.66
CA LYS A 397 33.99 -17.00 -5.78
C LYS A 397 33.31 -15.66 -5.76
N SER A 398 33.97 -14.64 -6.31
CA SER A 398 33.33 -13.33 -6.53
C SER A 398 32.13 -13.45 -7.47
N MET A 399 31.07 -12.71 -7.19
CA MET A 399 29.83 -12.70 -7.97
C MET A 399 29.39 -11.27 -8.26
N THR A 400 28.65 -11.09 -9.34
CA THR A 400 27.96 -9.84 -9.67
C THR A 400 26.65 -9.73 -8.88
N LEU A 401 26.08 -8.53 -8.75
CA LEU A 401 24.75 -8.33 -8.13
C LEU A 401 23.70 -9.24 -8.76
N LYS A 402 23.63 -9.27 -10.08
CA LYS A 402 22.65 -10.11 -10.81
C LYS A 402 22.80 -11.60 -10.53
N GLU A 403 24.02 -12.10 -10.36
CA GLU A 403 24.25 -13.51 -10.03
C GLU A 403 23.84 -13.83 -8.58
N ILE A 404 24.07 -12.91 -7.63
CA ILE A 404 23.64 -13.07 -6.24
C ILE A 404 22.11 -13.09 -6.19
N ASP A 405 21.46 -12.14 -6.83
CA ASP A 405 20.03 -12.03 -6.98
C ASP A 405 19.40 -13.34 -7.49
N THR A 406 19.75 -13.73 -8.69
CA THR A 406 19.25 -14.98 -9.30
C THR A 406 19.46 -16.21 -8.40
N LYS A 407 20.57 -16.26 -7.65
CA LYS A 407 20.83 -17.39 -6.74
C LYS A 407 19.96 -17.34 -5.48
N CYS A 408 19.76 -16.15 -4.90
CA CYS A 408 18.87 -15.96 -3.75
C CYS A 408 17.43 -16.35 -4.13
N GLU A 409 16.92 -15.85 -5.23
CA GLU A 409 15.60 -16.18 -5.75
C GLU A 409 15.44 -17.67 -6.07
N THR A 410 16.43 -18.25 -6.77
CA THR A 410 16.43 -19.70 -7.07
C THR A 410 16.43 -20.54 -5.80
N LEU A 411 17.17 -20.14 -4.76
CA LEU A 411 17.22 -20.84 -3.48
C LEU A 411 15.86 -20.76 -2.76
N LEU A 412 15.25 -19.58 -2.71
CA LEU A 412 13.93 -19.37 -2.12
C LEU A 412 12.85 -20.17 -2.86
N TYR A 413 12.88 -20.16 -4.18
CA TYR A 413 11.96 -20.94 -5.00
C TYR A 413 12.11 -22.45 -4.78
N LYS A 414 13.35 -22.97 -4.83
CA LYS A 414 13.60 -24.41 -4.66
C LYS A 414 13.28 -24.93 -3.26
N ARG A 415 13.50 -24.10 -2.23
CA ARG A 415 13.32 -24.53 -0.83
C ARG A 415 11.90 -24.36 -0.35
N PHE A 416 11.23 -23.29 -0.75
CA PHE A 416 9.95 -22.84 -0.19
C PHE A 416 8.84 -22.67 -1.23
N GLY A 417 9.15 -22.81 -2.53
CA GLY A 417 8.19 -22.56 -3.61
C GLY A 417 7.80 -21.07 -3.76
N LEU A 418 8.58 -20.17 -3.13
CA LEU A 418 8.29 -18.73 -3.12
C LEU A 418 8.94 -18.08 -4.33
N LYS A 419 8.13 -17.42 -5.15
CA LYS A 419 8.59 -16.49 -6.17
C LYS A 419 8.60 -15.09 -5.56
N VAL A 420 9.77 -14.51 -5.39
CA VAL A 420 9.99 -13.20 -4.81
C VAL A 420 10.95 -12.42 -5.68
N ASP A 421 10.77 -11.11 -5.73
CA ASP A 421 11.76 -10.15 -6.23
C ASP A 421 12.65 -9.80 -5.03
N PHE A 422 13.92 -10.19 -5.07
CA PHE A 422 14.81 -10.11 -3.92
C PHE A 422 15.62 -8.82 -3.96
N ASP A 423 15.56 -7.98 -2.93
CA ASP A 423 16.34 -6.75 -2.85
C ASP A 423 17.80 -7.02 -2.50
N VAL A 424 18.59 -7.37 -3.50
CA VAL A 424 20.05 -7.57 -3.37
C VAL A 424 20.78 -6.25 -3.18
N GLU A 425 20.34 -5.17 -3.80
CA GLU A 425 21.06 -3.89 -3.80
C GLU A 425 21.09 -3.30 -2.38
N GLY A 426 19.95 -3.23 -1.72
CA GLY A 426 19.83 -2.77 -0.33
C GLY A 426 20.66 -3.62 0.62
N ALA A 427 20.59 -4.95 0.50
CA ALA A 427 21.37 -5.88 1.31
C ALA A 427 22.88 -5.69 1.12
N MET A 428 23.36 -5.56 -0.12
CA MET A 428 24.78 -5.42 -0.42
C MET A 428 25.36 -4.09 0.03
N ILE A 429 24.60 -2.98 -0.03
CA ILE A 429 25.01 -1.68 0.52
C ILE A 429 25.31 -1.80 2.01
N LYS A 430 24.41 -2.47 2.76
CA LYS A 430 24.57 -2.67 4.20
C LYS A 430 25.74 -3.59 4.52
N LEU A 431 25.89 -4.70 3.79
CA LEU A 431 27.01 -5.61 3.95
C LEU A 431 28.37 -4.95 3.67
N LEU A 432 28.45 -4.07 2.67
CA LEU A 432 29.63 -3.27 2.37
C LEU A 432 29.93 -2.27 3.49
N ARG A 433 28.90 -1.57 3.99
CA ARG A 433 29.03 -0.62 5.11
C ARG A 433 29.61 -1.28 6.36
N GLU A 434 29.16 -2.51 6.64
CA GLU A 434 29.63 -3.28 7.78
C GLU A 434 30.99 -4.00 7.51
N GLY A 435 31.51 -3.88 6.30
CA GLY A 435 32.76 -4.54 5.90
C GLY A 435 32.65 -6.07 5.85
N LEU A 436 31.44 -6.62 5.77
CA LEU A 436 31.17 -8.06 5.68
C LEU A 436 31.37 -8.59 4.25
N VAL A 437 31.34 -7.67 3.30
CA VAL A 437 31.58 -7.92 1.87
C VAL A 437 32.56 -6.89 1.35
N GLU A 438 33.38 -7.26 0.38
CA GLU A 438 34.31 -6.39 -0.33
C GLU A 438 33.93 -6.31 -1.80
N GLN A 439 33.93 -5.11 -2.37
CA GLN A 439 33.68 -4.88 -3.79
C GLN A 439 35.03 -4.82 -4.54
N ARG A 440 35.18 -5.66 -5.57
CA ARG A 440 36.35 -5.69 -6.44
C ARG A 440 35.97 -5.24 -7.86
N ALA A 441 36.84 -4.44 -8.44
CA ALA A 441 36.66 -3.90 -9.80
C ALA A 441 35.30 -3.20 -10.06
N GLY A 442 34.64 -2.70 -9.01
CA GLY A 442 33.37 -1.97 -9.11
C GLY A 442 32.12 -2.81 -9.39
N VAL A 443 32.27 -4.10 -9.69
CA VAL A 443 31.15 -4.97 -10.14
C VAL A 443 31.09 -6.31 -9.42
N LEU A 444 32.21 -6.80 -8.91
CA LEU A 444 32.33 -8.11 -8.28
C LEU A 444 32.37 -8.01 -6.77
N TYR A 445 31.59 -8.84 -6.10
CA TYR A 445 31.48 -8.88 -4.64
C TYR A 445 32.09 -10.17 -4.09
N THR A 446 32.77 -10.07 -2.96
CA THR A 446 33.42 -11.19 -2.27
C THR A 446 33.13 -11.10 -0.79
N THR A 447 32.80 -12.21 -0.13
CA THR A 447 32.59 -12.21 1.33
C THR A 447 33.91 -12.10 2.09
N THR A 448 33.88 -11.39 3.19
CA THR A 448 34.88 -11.53 4.25
C THR A 448 34.71 -12.91 4.90
N PRO A 449 35.80 -13.66 5.22
CA PRO A 449 35.69 -14.93 5.91
C PRO A 449 34.90 -14.81 7.22
N LEU A 450 34.06 -15.81 7.53
CA LEU A 450 33.11 -15.78 8.66
C LEU A 450 33.76 -15.37 9.99
N ASN A 451 34.94 -15.87 10.30
CA ASN A 451 35.65 -15.51 11.53
C ASN A 451 36.03 -14.03 11.59
N GLN A 452 36.44 -13.44 10.46
CA GLN A 452 36.75 -12.02 10.39
C GLN A 452 35.49 -11.16 10.42
N ALA A 453 34.41 -11.65 9.78
CA ALA A 453 33.09 -11.00 9.83
C ALA A 453 32.58 -10.93 11.27
N LEU A 454 32.67 -12.02 12.03
CA LEU A 454 32.32 -12.07 13.44
C LEU A 454 33.17 -11.09 14.27
N GLN A 455 34.48 -11.04 14.06
CA GLN A 455 35.35 -10.10 14.77
C GLN A 455 34.99 -8.63 14.48
N ARG A 456 34.64 -8.31 13.22
CA ARG A 456 34.22 -6.94 12.84
C ARG A 456 32.92 -6.55 13.53
N LEU A 457 31.94 -7.46 13.55
CA LEU A 457 30.66 -7.25 14.21
C LEU A 457 30.84 -7.10 15.74
N ASP A 458 31.66 -7.94 16.36
CA ASP A 458 31.99 -7.88 17.79
C ASP A 458 32.68 -6.56 18.15
N THR A 459 33.67 -6.16 17.39
CA THR A 459 34.34 -4.87 17.57
C THR A 459 33.37 -3.69 17.43
N LYS A 460 32.43 -3.78 16.46
CA LYS A 460 31.39 -2.75 16.30
C LYS A 460 30.46 -2.72 17.50
N TRP A 461 30.05 -3.89 18.01
CA TRP A 461 29.22 -4.01 19.21
C TRP A 461 29.88 -3.38 20.43
N ASP A 462 31.15 -3.69 20.68
CA ASP A 462 31.93 -3.13 21.79
C ASP A 462 32.07 -1.61 21.69
N ASN A 463 32.13 -1.05 20.49
CA ASN A 463 32.26 0.38 20.24
C ASN A 463 30.92 1.14 20.21
N LEU A 464 29.76 0.49 20.31
CA LEU A 464 28.47 1.16 20.35
C LEU A 464 28.33 2.15 21.52
N PHE A 465 28.98 1.85 22.64
CA PHE A 465 28.93 2.65 23.87
C PHE A 465 30.32 3.15 24.25
N THR A 466 30.89 4.03 23.45
CA THR A 466 32.12 4.73 23.84
C THR A 466 31.80 5.89 24.81
N TYR A 467 32.29 5.80 26.03
CA TYR A 467 32.06 6.79 27.09
C TYR A 467 33.09 7.96 27.05
N THR A 468 33.64 8.28 25.88
CA THR A 468 34.54 9.38 25.68
C THR A 468 33.83 10.65 25.23
N ASP A 469 34.36 11.83 25.60
CA ASP A 469 33.78 13.16 25.26
C ASP A 469 33.70 13.46 23.74
N ASP A 470 34.22 12.58 22.90
CA ASP A 470 34.22 12.69 21.43
C ASP A 470 32.94 12.19 20.72
N ARG A 471 31.86 11.85 21.46
CA ARG A 471 30.62 11.29 20.88
C ARG A 471 30.00 12.14 19.78
N GLY A 472 29.99 13.47 19.95
CA GLY A 472 29.43 14.38 18.96
C GLY A 472 30.26 14.42 17.67
N ALA A 473 31.60 14.32 17.79
CA ALA A 473 32.49 14.34 16.63
C ALA A 473 32.45 13.00 15.85
N ALA A 474 32.36 11.87 16.57
CA ALA A 474 32.26 10.54 15.95
C ALA A 474 30.93 10.33 15.24
N ALA A 475 29.81 10.71 15.88
CA ALA A 475 28.46 10.62 15.27
C ALA A 475 28.32 11.54 14.04
N GLY A 476 28.93 12.75 14.10
CA GLY A 476 28.95 13.64 12.96
C GLY A 476 29.82 13.13 11.82
N ALA A 477 30.97 12.52 12.11
CA ALA A 477 31.86 11.92 11.12
C ALA A 477 31.19 10.69 10.47
N GLU A 478 30.42 9.91 11.22
CA GLU A 478 29.66 8.77 10.70
C GLU A 478 28.50 9.22 9.80
N LEU A 479 27.78 10.30 10.17
CA LEU A 479 26.74 10.91 9.33
C LEU A 479 27.31 11.43 7.99
N ILE A 480 28.47 12.09 8.05
CA ILE A 480 29.16 12.56 6.83
C ILE A 480 29.60 11.38 5.97
N ALA A 481 30.18 10.33 6.56
CA ALA A 481 30.60 9.13 5.85
C ALA A 481 29.40 8.39 5.23
N ARG A 482 28.24 8.39 5.89
CA ARG A 482 26.97 7.82 5.41
C ARG A 482 26.44 8.58 4.20
N GLU A 483 26.42 9.92 4.26
CA GLU A 483 26.01 10.77 3.13
C GLU A 483 26.99 10.66 1.95
N GLU A 484 28.29 10.56 2.21
CA GLU A 484 29.28 10.34 1.16
C GLU A 484 29.15 8.97 0.50
N THR A 485 28.80 7.94 1.26
CA THR A 485 28.58 6.59 0.74
C THR A 485 27.29 6.55 -0.10
N ALA A 486 26.22 7.14 0.41
CA ALA A 486 24.96 7.30 -0.33
C ALA A 486 25.17 8.10 -1.64
N ARG A 487 26.02 9.14 -1.61
CA ARG A 487 26.42 9.89 -2.79
C ARG A 487 27.15 9.03 -3.82
N LYS A 488 28.11 8.20 -3.38
CA LYS A 488 28.85 7.30 -4.29
C LYS A 488 27.94 6.28 -4.96
N VAL A 489 27.01 5.70 -4.21
CA VAL A 489 26.06 4.71 -4.71
C VAL A 489 25.09 5.35 -5.71
N ARG A 490 24.52 6.51 -5.39
CA ARG A 490 23.66 7.26 -6.34
C ARG A 490 24.41 7.64 -7.61
N PHE A 491 25.67 8.03 -7.49
CA PHE A 491 26.52 8.36 -8.64
C PHE A 491 26.73 7.14 -9.56
N GLN A 492 26.97 5.97 -8.97
CA GLN A 492 27.15 4.72 -9.73
C GLN A 492 25.86 4.25 -10.40
N THR A 493 24.70 4.40 -9.73
CA THR A 493 23.40 4.07 -10.32
C THR A 493 23.10 4.96 -11.51
N VAL A 494 23.44 6.22 -11.41
CA VAL A 494 23.21 7.19 -12.48
C VAL A 494 24.21 7.03 -13.62
N GLU A 495 25.49 6.69 -13.36
CA GLU A 495 26.43 6.30 -14.42
C GLU A 495 25.94 5.05 -15.15
N ALA A 496 25.36 4.07 -14.44
CA ALA A 496 24.77 2.89 -15.05
C ALA A 496 23.52 3.22 -15.90
N GLU A 497 22.67 4.13 -15.45
CA GLU A 497 21.54 4.64 -16.26
C GLU A 497 22.00 5.47 -17.45
N LEU A 498 23.03 6.29 -17.28
CA LEU A 498 23.66 7.02 -18.41
C LEU A 498 24.25 6.07 -19.45
N ALA A 499 24.89 5.00 -19.02
CA ALA A 499 25.38 3.95 -19.90
C ALA A 499 24.26 3.23 -20.67
N LYS A 500 23.11 3.00 -20.02
CA LYS A 500 21.88 2.49 -20.68
C LYS A 500 21.23 3.47 -21.64
N THR A 501 21.42 4.78 -21.44
CA THR A 501 20.86 5.85 -22.29
C THR A 501 21.79 6.34 -23.38
N LEU A 502 22.94 5.71 -23.60
CA LEU A 502 23.91 6.03 -24.66
C LEU A 502 23.33 5.97 -26.09
N SER A 503 22.12 5.39 -26.26
CA SER A 503 21.38 5.37 -27.53
C SER A 503 20.37 6.52 -27.71
N LYS A 504 20.25 7.44 -26.73
CA LYS A 504 19.28 8.54 -26.76
C LYS A 504 19.90 9.85 -27.32
N THR A 505 19.03 10.77 -27.76
CA THR A 505 19.39 12.04 -28.36
C THR A 505 20.21 12.95 -27.43
N ASP A 506 21.03 13.84 -27.98
CA ASP A 506 21.92 14.74 -27.23
C ASP A 506 21.18 15.68 -26.26
N GLU A 507 19.92 16.03 -26.56
CA GLU A 507 19.06 16.83 -25.67
C GLU A 507 18.63 16.07 -24.40
N GLU A 508 18.29 14.79 -24.53
CA GLU A 508 17.94 13.95 -23.38
C GLU A 508 19.15 13.69 -22.48
N ARG A 509 20.36 13.61 -23.06
CA ARG A 509 21.62 13.51 -22.30
C ARG A 509 21.89 14.78 -21.49
N ALA A 510 21.69 15.95 -22.08
CA ALA A 510 21.88 17.23 -21.40
C ALA A 510 20.92 17.41 -20.21
N ALA A 511 19.66 16.96 -20.34
CA ALA A 511 18.67 17.01 -19.26
C ALA A 511 19.03 16.09 -18.08
N VAL A 512 19.55 14.89 -18.37
CA VAL A 512 19.99 13.94 -17.31
C VAL A 512 21.24 14.47 -16.61
N VAL A 513 22.21 15.00 -17.34
CA VAL A 513 23.41 15.62 -16.76
C VAL A 513 23.07 16.86 -15.92
N GLY A 514 22.05 17.63 -16.34
CA GLY A 514 21.55 18.78 -15.56
C GLY A 514 20.98 18.37 -14.21
N LYS A 515 20.10 17.37 -14.17
CA LYS A 515 19.53 16.82 -12.91
C LYS A 515 20.60 16.27 -11.97
N LEU A 516 21.60 15.62 -12.51
CA LEU A 516 22.74 15.10 -11.75
C LEU A 516 23.57 16.15 -11.08
N LYS A 517 23.81 17.27 -11.76
CA LYS A 517 24.52 18.41 -11.17
C LYS A 517 23.71 19.02 -10.03
N GLU A 518 22.39 19.16 -10.19
CA GLU A 518 21.53 19.70 -9.15
C GLU A 518 21.54 18.82 -7.90
N GLU A 519 21.45 17.48 -8.04
CA GLU A 519 21.54 16.55 -6.93
C GLU A 519 22.92 16.58 -6.24
N GLN A 520 24.00 16.69 -7.01
CA GLN A 520 25.34 16.84 -6.44
C GLN A 520 25.47 18.12 -5.61
N ASP A 521 24.94 19.23 -6.08
CA ASP A 521 24.99 20.50 -5.40
C ASP A 521 24.15 20.48 -4.10
N GLU A 522 23.02 19.77 -4.11
CA GLU A 522 22.17 19.62 -2.93
C GLU A 522 22.84 18.78 -1.85
N ILE A 523 23.43 17.64 -2.22
CA ILE A 523 24.19 16.80 -1.28
C ILE A 523 25.42 17.54 -0.73
N ALA A 524 26.12 18.30 -1.56
CA ALA A 524 27.24 19.11 -1.11
C ALA A 524 26.81 20.20 -0.10
N LYS A 525 25.61 20.80 -0.28
CA LYS A 525 25.03 21.73 0.70
C LYS A 525 24.71 21.02 2.02
N ARG A 526 24.14 19.83 1.99
CA ARG A 526 23.80 19.04 3.19
C ARG A 526 25.07 18.66 3.97
N ILE A 527 26.12 18.21 3.28
CA ILE A 527 27.42 17.92 3.93
C ILE A 527 27.99 19.18 4.60
N LYS A 528 27.91 20.33 3.92
CA LYS A 528 28.41 21.59 4.49
C LYS A 528 27.63 22.08 5.71
N VAL A 529 26.31 21.80 5.74
CA VAL A 529 25.47 22.08 6.92
C VAL A 529 25.85 21.16 8.10
N LEU A 530 26.09 19.87 7.83
CA LEU A 530 26.52 18.90 8.84
C LEU A 530 27.90 19.25 9.39
N GLU A 531 28.85 19.63 8.53
CA GLU A 531 30.19 20.12 8.95
C GLU A 531 30.09 21.41 9.79
N GLY A 532 29.19 22.33 9.41
CA GLY A 532 28.93 23.56 10.18
C GLY A 532 28.31 23.28 11.56
N ALA A 533 27.39 22.33 11.64
CA ALA A 533 26.78 21.88 12.89
C ALA A 533 27.83 21.23 13.82
N MET A 534 28.72 20.41 13.28
CA MET A 534 29.86 19.85 14.02
C MET A 534 30.83 20.92 14.52
N GLY A 535 31.13 21.93 13.70
CA GLY A 535 31.97 23.07 14.10
C GLY A 535 31.34 23.85 15.27
N SER A 536 30.02 24.05 15.27
CA SER A 536 29.30 24.73 16.34
C SER A 536 29.25 23.94 17.65
N TYR A 537 29.32 22.61 17.59
CA TYR A 537 29.37 21.74 18.78
C TYR A 537 30.72 21.84 19.51
N LYS A 538 31.80 21.97 18.76
CA LYS A 538 33.16 22.19 19.36
C LYS A 538 33.26 23.50 20.14
N TRP A 539 32.50 24.52 19.82
CA TRP A 539 32.50 25.82 20.51
C TRP A 539 31.62 25.86 21.78
N ARG A 540 30.75 24.87 22.00
CA ARG A 540 29.88 24.79 23.19
C ARG A 540 30.45 23.92 24.32
N THR A 541 31.49 23.14 24.05
CA THR A 541 32.14 22.24 25.02
C THR A 541 33.54 22.70 25.44
N GLY A 542 33.96 23.90 25.04
CA GLY A 542 35.20 24.54 25.46
C GLY A 542 35.01 25.57 26.57
#